data_1a8f806bb84832568cab05df1337efa1
#
_entry.id   1a8f806bb84832568cab05df1337efa1
#
_cell.length_a   1.000
_cell.length_b   1.000
_cell.length_c   1.000
_cell.angle_alpha   90.00
_cell.angle_beta   90.00
_cell.angle_gamma   90.00
#
_symmetry.space_group_name_H-M   'P 1'
#
loop_
_entity.id
_entity.type
_entity.pdbx_description
1 polymer ?
#
loop_
_entity_poly.entity_id
_entity_poly.type
_entity_poly.pdbx_seq_one_letter_code
_entity_poly.pdbx_strand_id
1 'polypeptide(L)'
;MTVIHRNWQELIKPSKLDIEAGEEASRIAVVTAEPLEPGFATTLGNSLRRILLSSLQGAAVTAVQIDGVLHEFSSIPGVREDVTDIVLNIKSLALRMHGEGPKRITLSATGPGEITAGMIEATHDIDIIDPDVVICTLDDGARISMEMTVDTGKGYVPAADNRAEDAPIGLVPVDAVFSPVRRVAYRVENARVGQRTDYDKLIMDVETDGTISPEDAVALAARILQDQLQMFINFEEPRSVQETVEAAEPAFNRNLLRKVDELELSVRSANCLKNDNIIYIGDLVQKTEQEMLRTPNFGRKSLNEIKEVLTTMGLNLGMEITEWPPENIEDMAKRLEEPY
;
A
#
# COMPACT_ATOMS: atom_id res chain seq x y z
N MET A 1 11.08 -20.06 29.13
CA MET A 1 10.13 -20.45 28.06
C MET A 1 10.46 -21.87 27.64
N THR A 2 9.50 -22.75 27.56
CA THR A 2 9.68 -24.12 27.08
C THR A 2 9.96 -24.14 25.59
N VAL A 3 10.69 -25.13 25.10
CA VAL A 3 11.08 -25.31 23.67
C VAL A 3 9.88 -25.21 22.73
N ILE A 4 8.69 -25.62 23.18
CA ILE A 4 7.42 -25.57 22.41
C ILE A 4 7.02 -24.17 22.00
N HIS A 5 7.34 -23.12 22.79
CA HIS A 5 6.98 -21.73 22.48
C HIS A 5 7.82 -21.08 21.36
N ARG A 6 8.80 -21.79 20.80
CA ARG A 6 9.69 -21.27 19.75
C ARG A 6 9.67 -22.10 18.46
N ASN A 7 8.81 -23.12 18.37
CA ASN A 7 8.81 -24.05 17.24
C ASN A 7 8.60 -23.37 15.88
N TRP A 8 7.87 -22.24 15.82
CA TRP A 8 7.65 -21.51 14.55
C TRP A 8 8.90 -20.79 14.02
N GLN A 9 9.91 -20.53 14.88
CA GLN A 9 11.16 -19.87 14.49
C GLN A 9 12.09 -20.79 13.70
N GLU A 10 11.97 -22.11 13.93
CA GLU A 10 12.79 -23.13 13.28
C GLU A 10 12.23 -23.56 11.91
N LEU A 11 10.98 -23.17 11.60
CA LEU A 11 10.35 -23.48 10.32
C LEU A 11 11.03 -22.71 9.18
N ILE A 12 11.30 -23.41 8.09
CA ILE A 12 11.83 -22.80 6.87
C ILE A 12 10.76 -21.89 6.27
N LYS A 13 11.18 -20.67 5.95
CA LYS A 13 10.33 -19.64 5.31
C LYS A 13 10.94 -19.28 3.97
N PRO A 14 10.13 -19.02 2.93
CA PRO A 14 10.64 -18.50 1.68
C PRO A 14 11.31 -17.15 1.92
N SER A 15 12.51 -16.97 1.38
CA SER A 15 13.26 -15.71 1.52
C SER A 15 12.80 -14.65 0.52
N LYS A 16 12.20 -15.08 -0.61
CA LYS A 16 11.73 -14.23 -1.70
C LYS A 16 10.55 -14.90 -2.39
N LEU A 17 9.62 -14.08 -2.87
CA LEU A 17 8.61 -14.47 -3.84
C LEU A 17 9.17 -14.19 -5.24
N ASP A 18 9.12 -15.17 -6.12
CA ASP A 18 9.39 -14.97 -7.53
C ASP A 18 8.07 -14.73 -8.25
N ILE A 19 7.99 -13.60 -8.97
CA ILE A 19 6.79 -13.20 -9.70
C ILE A 19 7.17 -13.09 -11.16
N GLU A 20 6.64 -14.01 -11.97
CA GLU A 20 6.81 -14.02 -13.41
C GLU A 20 5.56 -13.43 -14.06
N ALA A 21 5.73 -12.33 -14.78
CA ALA A 21 4.65 -11.72 -15.54
C ALA A 21 4.25 -12.63 -16.71
N GLY A 22 2.94 -12.81 -16.92
CA GLY A 22 2.37 -13.50 -18.06
C GLY A 22 2.36 -12.68 -19.35
N GLU A 23 1.56 -13.10 -20.32
CA GLU A 23 1.42 -12.40 -21.62
C GLU A 23 0.95 -10.95 -21.45
N GLU A 24 0.06 -10.69 -20.50
CA GLU A 24 -0.37 -9.37 -20.06
C GLU A 24 0.13 -9.11 -18.64
N ALA A 25 1.30 -8.49 -18.52
CA ALA A 25 1.99 -8.27 -17.24
C ALA A 25 1.16 -7.53 -16.18
N SER A 26 0.20 -6.71 -16.60
CA SER A 26 -0.72 -5.99 -15.72
C SER A 26 -1.85 -6.84 -15.17
N ARG A 27 -2.14 -8.00 -15.78
CA ARG A 27 -3.32 -8.83 -15.47
C ARG A 27 -3.00 -10.24 -15.08
N ILE A 28 -1.92 -10.82 -15.61
CA ILE A 28 -1.59 -12.24 -15.42
C ILE A 28 -0.19 -12.32 -14.83
N ALA A 29 -0.06 -13.06 -13.74
CA ALA A 29 1.23 -13.40 -13.17
C ALA A 29 1.24 -14.80 -12.55
N VAL A 30 2.41 -15.41 -12.58
CA VAL A 30 2.73 -16.63 -11.85
C VAL A 30 3.56 -16.29 -10.63
N VAL A 31 3.02 -16.57 -9.46
CA VAL A 31 3.67 -16.30 -8.17
C VAL A 31 4.20 -17.61 -7.62
N THR A 32 5.52 -17.67 -7.41
CA THR A 32 6.22 -18.85 -6.88
C THR A 32 6.79 -18.57 -5.51
N ALA A 33 6.49 -19.45 -4.56
CA ALA A 33 7.03 -19.41 -3.19
C ALA A 33 7.73 -20.72 -2.87
N GLU A 34 9.04 -20.66 -2.65
CA GLU A 34 9.86 -21.79 -2.27
C GLU A 34 11.08 -21.35 -1.42
N PRO A 35 11.60 -22.21 -0.52
CA PRO A 35 11.01 -23.47 -0.05
C PRO A 35 9.97 -23.25 1.06
N LEU A 36 9.02 -24.15 1.18
CA LEU A 36 8.04 -24.22 2.25
C LEU A 36 8.14 -25.58 2.96
N GLU A 37 7.78 -25.64 4.24
CA GLU A 37 7.66 -26.91 4.95
C GLU A 37 6.61 -27.81 4.30
N PRO A 38 6.78 -29.14 4.34
CA PRO A 38 5.84 -30.08 3.75
C PRO A 38 4.39 -29.86 4.23
N GLY A 39 3.46 -29.72 3.27
CA GLY A 39 2.04 -29.48 3.51
C GLY A 39 1.65 -28.00 3.60
N PHE A 40 2.60 -27.08 3.83
CA PHE A 40 2.30 -25.64 3.91
C PHE A 40 1.87 -25.03 2.58
N ALA A 41 2.42 -25.51 1.45
CA ALA A 41 2.02 -25.00 0.14
C ALA A 41 0.53 -25.22 -0.13
N THR A 42 -0.02 -26.38 0.21
CA THR A 42 -1.44 -26.68 0.08
C THR A 42 -2.28 -25.78 0.98
N THR A 43 -1.88 -25.59 2.23
CA THR A 43 -2.59 -24.76 3.20
C THR A 43 -2.62 -23.30 2.77
N LEU A 44 -1.46 -22.73 2.42
CA LEU A 44 -1.34 -21.34 1.99
C LEU A 44 -2.03 -21.11 0.63
N GLY A 45 -1.79 -22.01 -0.34
CA GLY A 45 -2.38 -21.91 -1.68
C GLY A 45 -3.91 -21.91 -1.64
N ASN A 46 -4.52 -22.82 -0.87
CA ASN A 46 -5.97 -22.84 -0.70
C ASN A 46 -6.50 -21.61 0.03
N SER A 47 -5.86 -21.19 1.11
CA SER A 47 -6.28 -20.01 1.88
C SER A 47 -6.19 -18.73 1.05
N LEU A 48 -5.06 -18.49 0.38
CA LEU A 48 -4.86 -17.32 -0.48
C LEU A 48 -5.84 -17.33 -1.66
N ARG A 49 -6.02 -18.47 -2.33
CA ARG A 49 -6.99 -18.58 -3.43
C ARG A 49 -8.39 -18.17 -2.98
N ARG A 50 -8.85 -18.63 -1.82
CA ARG A 50 -10.18 -18.30 -1.31
C ARG A 50 -10.31 -16.80 -1.00
N ILE A 51 -9.31 -16.19 -0.40
CA ILE A 51 -9.32 -14.77 -0.05
C ILE A 51 -9.26 -13.91 -1.32
N LEU A 52 -8.40 -14.27 -2.28
CA LEU A 52 -8.29 -13.59 -3.57
C LEU A 52 -9.63 -13.53 -4.31
N LEU A 53 -10.41 -14.62 -4.32
CA LEU A 53 -11.67 -14.68 -5.03
C LEU A 53 -12.86 -14.08 -4.29
N SER A 54 -12.80 -13.92 -2.96
CA SER A 54 -13.97 -13.54 -2.15
C SER A 54 -13.84 -12.27 -1.33
N SER A 55 -12.61 -11.84 -1.01
CA SER A 55 -12.42 -10.85 0.05
C SER A 55 -11.80 -9.53 -0.41
N LEU A 56 -11.26 -9.50 -1.63
CA LEU A 56 -10.74 -8.28 -2.21
C LEU A 56 -11.88 -7.34 -2.60
N GLN A 57 -11.67 -6.06 -2.35
CA GLN A 57 -12.62 -5.01 -2.70
C GLN A 57 -12.38 -4.54 -4.14
N GLY A 58 -13.46 -4.28 -4.86
CA GLY A 58 -13.45 -3.69 -6.18
C GLY A 58 -14.65 -2.79 -6.40
N ALA A 59 -14.83 -2.30 -7.63
CA ALA A 59 -15.95 -1.48 -8.05
C ALA A 59 -16.71 -2.15 -9.18
N ALA A 60 -18.05 -2.02 -9.19
CA ALA A 60 -18.89 -2.55 -10.24
C ALA A 60 -20.15 -1.70 -10.42
N VAL A 61 -20.79 -1.84 -11.58
CA VAL A 61 -22.12 -1.23 -11.83
C VAL A 61 -23.16 -2.04 -11.07
N THR A 62 -23.94 -1.36 -10.22
CA THR A 62 -25.01 -1.97 -9.40
C THR A 62 -26.40 -1.73 -9.97
N ALA A 63 -26.57 -0.65 -10.74
CA ALA A 63 -27.84 -0.35 -11.38
C ALA A 63 -27.63 0.46 -12.67
N VAL A 64 -28.54 0.29 -13.62
CA VAL A 64 -28.56 1.01 -14.90
C VAL A 64 -29.96 1.59 -15.13
N GLN A 65 -30.04 2.83 -15.56
CA GLN A 65 -31.26 3.47 -16.02
C GLN A 65 -31.06 3.90 -17.47
N ILE A 66 -31.89 3.40 -18.38
CA ILE A 66 -31.83 3.71 -19.81
C ILE A 66 -33.10 4.48 -20.19
N ASP A 67 -32.95 5.57 -20.92
CA ASP A 67 -34.07 6.39 -21.35
C ASP A 67 -35.03 5.55 -22.24
N GLY A 68 -36.32 5.58 -21.89
CA GLY A 68 -37.36 4.85 -22.61
C GLY A 68 -37.48 3.37 -22.28
N VAL A 69 -36.68 2.85 -21.35
CA VAL A 69 -36.71 1.45 -20.88
C VAL A 69 -37.33 1.38 -19.50
N LEU A 70 -38.26 0.44 -19.31
CA LEU A 70 -38.94 0.21 -18.04
C LEU A 70 -38.49 -1.07 -17.31
N HIS A 71 -37.99 -2.06 -18.05
CA HIS A 71 -37.50 -3.32 -17.50
C HIS A 71 -36.46 -3.97 -18.43
N GLU A 72 -35.71 -4.91 -17.93
CA GLU A 72 -34.59 -5.58 -18.60
C GLU A 72 -34.95 -6.40 -19.85
N PHE A 73 -36.22 -6.80 -20.00
CA PHE A 73 -36.72 -7.55 -21.16
C PHE A 73 -37.29 -6.66 -22.27
N SER A 74 -36.84 -5.43 -22.34
CA SER A 74 -37.23 -4.49 -23.38
C SER A 74 -36.24 -4.48 -24.53
N SER A 75 -36.68 -4.07 -25.71
CA SER A 75 -35.84 -3.73 -26.85
C SER A 75 -35.87 -2.20 -27.08
N ILE A 76 -34.74 -1.66 -27.54
CA ILE A 76 -34.62 -0.24 -27.83
C ILE A 76 -34.64 -0.04 -29.34
N PRO A 77 -35.53 0.80 -29.89
CA PRO A 77 -35.58 1.04 -31.35
C PRO A 77 -34.26 1.56 -31.90
N GLY A 78 -33.72 0.86 -32.91
CA GLY A 78 -32.46 1.25 -33.54
C GLY A 78 -31.21 0.78 -32.79
N VAL A 79 -31.34 -0.05 -31.77
CA VAL A 79 -30.23 -0.74 -31.08
C VAL A 79 -30.32 -2.21 -31.45
N ARG A 80 -29.21 -2.85 -31.78
CA ARG A 80 -29.17 -4.25 -32.21
C ARG A 80 -29.32 -5.21 -31.04
N GLU A 81 -28.67 -4.86 -29.92
CA GLU A 81 -28.66 -5.65 -28.70
C GLU A 81 -29.94 -5.38 -27.89
N ASP A 82 -30.46 -6.40 -27.23
CA ASP A 82 -31.52 -6.24 -26.25
C ASP A 82 -30.96 -5.63 -24.95
N VAL A 83 -31.82 -5.07 -24.14
CA VAL A 83 -31.42 -4.47 -22.84
C VAL A 83 -30.70 -5.49 -21.96
N THR A 84 -31.10 -6.75 -22.00
CA THR A 84 -30.41 -7.83 -21.29
C THR A 84 -28.94 -7.99 -21.73
N ASP A 85 -28.69 -7.95 -23.06
CA ASP A 85 -27.33 -8.04 -23.58
C ASP A 85 -26.51 -6.81 -23.21
N ILE A 86 -27.11 -5.62 -23.27
CA ILE A 86 -26.46 -4.37 -22.81
C ILE A 86 -26.07 -4.46 -21.34
N VAL A 87 -26.94 -4.97 -20.47
CA VAL A 87 -26.67 -5.17 -19.05
C VAL A 87 -25.54 -6.18 -18.84
N LEU A 88 -25.50 -7.27 -19.62
CA LEU A 88 -24.42 -8.25 -19.56
C LEU A 88 -23.06 -7.65 -19.99
N ASN A 89 -23.07 -6.79 -21.03
CA ASN A 89 -21.86 -6.07 -21.45
C ASN A 89 -21.39 -5.09 -20.39
N ILE A 90 -22.31 -4.33 -19.79
CA ILE A 90 -22.00 -3.41 -18.68
C ILE A 90 -21.43 -4.17 -17.47
N LYS A 91 -21.98 -5.34 -17.14
CA LYS A 91 -21.49 -6.19 -16.04
C LYS A 91 -20.03 -6.65 -16.24
N SER A 92 -19.55 -6.72 -17.48
CA SER A 92 -18.19 -7.12 -17.81
C SER A 92 -17.16 -5.99 -17.68
N LEU A 93 -17.58 -4.73 -17.47
CA LEU A 93 -16.72 -3.56 -17.38
C LEU A 93 -15.79 -3.67 -16.18
N ALA A 94 -14.49 -3.46 -16.41
CA ALA A 94 -13.49 -3.33 -15.37
C ALA A 94 -13.38 -1.85 -14.95
N LEU A 95 -13.83 -1.55 -13.74
CA LEU A 95 -13.90 -0.19 -13.20
C LEU A 95 -13.05 -0.05 -11.95
N ARG A 96 -12.28 1.03 -11.85
CA ARG A 96 -11.57 1.41 -10.64
C ARG A 96 -12.18 2.68 -10.08
N MET A 97 -12.55 2.67 -8.80
CA MET A 97 -13.12 3.81 -8.12
C MET A 97 -12.19 4.33 -7.01
N HIS A 98 -11.95 5.64 -6.99
CA HIS A 98 -11.05 6.32 -6.05
C HIS A 98 -11.76 6.97 -4.86
N GLY A 99 -13.06 6.79 -4.71
CA GLY A 99 -13.84 7.39 -3.63
C GLY A 99 -14.74 6.38 -2.93
N GLU A 100 -15.36 6.81 -1.85
CA GLU A 100 -16.37 6.02 -1.13
C GLU A 100 -17.80 6.38 -1.60
N GLY A 101 -18.71 5.40 -1.50
CA GLY A 101 -20.13 5.52 -1.78
C GLY A 101 -20.48 5.50 -3.27
N PRO A 102 -21.76 5.37 -3.60
CA PRO A 102 -22.21 5.21 -4.97
C PRO A 102 -21.95 6.48 -5.80
N LYS A 103 -21.41 6.30 -7.00
CA LYS A 103 -21.15 7.33 -7.99
C LYS A 103 -21.98 7.08 -9.25
N ARG A 104 -22.33 8.14 -9.95
CA ARG A 104 -23.07 8.06 -11.21
C ARG A 104 -22.15 8.39 -12.38
N ILE A 105 -22.25 7.60 -13.44
CA ILE A 105 -21.63 7.83 -14.73
C ILE A 105 -22.69 7.80 -15.82
N THR A 106 -22.49 8.56 -16.87
CA THR A 106 -23.47 8.70 -17.95
C THR A 106 -22.86 8.29 -19.27
N LEU A 107 -23.69 7.72 -20.14
CA LEU A 107 -23.35 7.44 -21.52
C LEU A 107 -24.44 8.02 -22.40
N SER A 108 -24.04 8.89 -23.32
CA SER A 108 -24.94 9.46 -24.33
C SER A 108 -24.29 9.36 -25.69
N ALA A 109 -24.94 8.63 -26.61
CA ALA A 109 -24.39 8.40 -27.93
C ALA A 109 -25.46 8.48 -29.01
N THR A 110 -25.02 8.82 -30.23
CA THR A 110 -25.88 8.89 -31.43
C THR A 110 -25.21 8.07 -32.53
N GLY A 111 -25.97 7.12 -33.12
CA GLY A 111 -25.48 6.27 -34.19
C GLY A 111 -25.33 6.97 -35.54
N PRO A 112 -24.84 6.24 -36.54
CA PRO A 112 -24.58 4.79 -36.49
C PRO A 112 -23.21 4.43 -35.97
N GLY A 113 -23.08 3.26 -35.31
CA GLY A 113 -21.78 2.70 -34.91
C GLY A 113 -21.80 1.89 -33.60
N GLU A 114 -20.67 1.32 -33.30
CA GLU A 114 -20.43 0.62 -32.04
C GLU A 114 -20.19 1.63 -30.90
N ILE A 115 -20.89 1.42 -29.80
CA ILE A 115 -20.75 2.25 -28.59
C ILE A 115 -19.87 1.50 -27.61
N THR A 116 -18.72 2.07 -27.30
CA THR A 116 -17.71 1.46 -26.44
C THR A 116 -17.68 2.09 -25.06
N ALA A 117 -17.08 1.39 -24.11
CA ALA A 117 -16.91 1.86 -22.74
C ALA A 117 -16.15 3.20 -22.67
N GLY A 118 -15.24 3.47 -23.61
CA GLY A 118 -14.51 4.73 -23.69
C GLY A 118 -15.38 5.97 -23.97
N MET A 119 -16.65 5.78 -24.40
CA MET A 119 -17.61 6.88 -24.60
C MET A 119 -18.38 7.23 -23.33
N ILE A 120 -18.18 6.49 -22.25
CA ILE A 120 -18.81 6.80 -20.95
C ILE A 120 -18.19 8.07 -20.39
N GLU A 121 -19.03 9.03 -20.03
CA GLU A 121 -18.63 10.22 -19.29
C GLU A 121 -18.39 9.84 -17.82
N ALA A 122 -17.19 9.38 -17.54
CA ALA A 122 -16.76 9.03 -16.19
C ALA A 122 -16.36 10.30 -15.41
N THR A 123 -16.68 10.32 -14.13
CA THR A 123 -16.19 11.35 -13.21
C THR A 123 -14.71 11.10 -12.94
N HIS A 124 -13.94 12.12 -12.53
CA HIS A 124 -12.52 11.99 -12.15
C HIS A 124 -12.22 10.92 -11.07
N ASP A 125 -13.26 10.43 -10.39
CA ASP A 125 -13.18 9.39 -9.35
C ASP A 125 -13.29 7.98 -9.90
N ILE A 126 -13.57 7.80 -11.20
CA ILE A 126 -13.77 6.46 -11.82
C ILE A 126 -12.92 6.34 -13.07
N ASP A 127 -12.06 5.31 -13.08
CA ASP A 127 -11.27 4.93 -14.24
C ASP A 127 -11.89 3.71 -14.91
N ILE A 128 -12.00 3.76 -16.23
CA ILE A 128 -12.42 2.62 -17.07
C ILE A 128 -11.14 1.98 -17.61
N ILE A 129 -10.90 0.74 -17.22
CA ILE A 129 -9.65 0.02 -17.57
C ILE A 129 -9.66 -0.42 -19.03
N ASP A 130 -10.80 -0.88 -19.51
CA ASP A 130 -10.99 -1.40 -20.87
C ASP A 130 -11.92 -0.50 -21.68
N PRO A 131 -11.40 0.56 -22.34
CA PRO A 131 -12.24 1.50 -23.12
C PRO A 131 -12.81 0.89 -24.39
N ASP A 132 -12.23 -0.20 -24.89
CA ASP A 132 -12.62 -0.82 -26.17
C ASP A 132 -13.78 -1.84 -26.04
N VAL A 133 -14.25 -2.10 -24.81
CA VAL A 133 -15.38 -3.01 -24.60
C VAL A 133 -16.63 -2.44 -25.24
N VAL A 134 -17.25 -3.18 -26.16
CA VAL A 134 -18.50 -2.79 -26.84
C VAL A 134 -19.67 -2.99 -25.90
N ILE A 135 -20.45 -1.94 -25.68
CA ILE A 135 -21.68 -1.97 -24.87
C ILE A 135 -22.90 -2.30 -25.74
N CYS A 136 -23.05 -1.59 -26.86
CA CYS A 136 -24.12 -1.83 -27.82
C CYS A 136 -23.75 -1.24 -29.19
N THR A 137 -24.57 -1.59 -30.22
CA THR A 137 -24.43 -1.10 -31.58
C THR A 137 -25.67 -0.32 -31.98
N LEU A 138 -25.49 0.90 -32.44
CA LEU A 138 -26.59 1.78 -32.89
C LEU A 138 -26.73 1.76 -34.43
N ASP A 139 -27.97 1.73 -34.89
CA ASP A 139 -28.31 1.93 -36.31
C ASP A 139 -28.32 3.44 -36.64
N ASP A 140 -28.50 3.76 -37.92
CA ASP A 140 -28.51 5.12 -38.42
C ASP A 140 -29.67 5.97 -37.79
N GLY A 141 -29.31 7.11 -37.18
CA GLY A 141 -30.22 8.01 -36.50
C GLY A 141 -30.73 7.56 -35.12
N ALA A 142 -30.31 6.38 -34.65
CA ALA A 142 -30.64 5.93 -33.30
C ALA A 142 -29.87 6.73 -32.24
N ARG A 143 -30.44 6.84 -31.06
CA ARG A 143 -29.83 7.48 -29.89
C ARG A 143 -30.02 6.61 -28.66
N ILE A 144 -29.00 6.57 -27.82
CA ILE A 144 -29.07 5.94 -26.51
C ILE A 144 -28.58 6.94 -25.46
N SER A 145 -29.27 6.98 -24.34
CA SER A 145 -28.84 7.72 -23.14
C SER A 145 -29.07 6.82 -21.94
N MET A 146 -28.04 6.62 -21.15
CA MET A 146 -28.12 5.80 -19.94
C MET A 146 -27.30 6.38 -18.80
N GLU A 147 -27.80 6.18 -17.59
CA GLU A 147 -27.13 6.51 -16.33
C GLU A 147 -26.80 5.20 -15.61
N MET A 148 -25.57 5.01 -15.18
CA MET A 148 -25.11 3.84 -14.45
C MET A 148 -24.65 4.24 -13.07
N THR A 149 -25.08 3.49 -12.06
CA THR A 149 -24.60 3.64 -10.68
C THR A 149 -23.49 2.67 -10.43
N VAL A 150 -22.33 3.18 -10.06
CA VAL A 150 -21.12 2.38 -9.68
C VAL A 150 -20.96 2.47 -8.19
N ASP A 151 -20.71 1.32 -7.56
CA ASP A 151 -20.44 1.24 -6.12
C ASP A 151 -19.24 0.33 -5.86
N THR A 152 -18.73 0.36 -4.62
CA THR A 152 -17.64 -0.50 -4.14
C THR A 152 -18.18 -1.62 -3.28
N GLY A 153 -17.61 -2.80 -3.42
CA GLY A 153 -18.04 -3.96 -2.65
C GLY A 153 -17.02 -5.09 -2.67
N LYS A 154 -17.44 -6.26 -2.22
CA LYS A 154 -16.62 -7.48 -2.19
C LYS A 154 -17.40 -8.66 -2.77
N GLY A 155 -16.67 -9.51 -3.51
CA GLY A 155 -17.24 -10.73 -4.05
C GLY A 155 -18.34 -10.49 -5.07
N TYR A 156 -19.45 -11.20 -4.94
CA TYR A 156 -20.61 -11.13 -5.83
C TYR A 156 -21.87 -10.74 -5.06
N VAL A 157 -22.60 -9.75 -5.57
CA VAL A 157 -23.87 -9.29 -5.01
C VAL A 157 -24.94 -9.42 -6.08
N PRO A 158 -26.02 -10.21 -5.85
CA PRO A 158 -27.13 -10.36 -6.78
C PRO A 158 -27.89 -9.04 -6.99
N ALA A 159 -28.49 -8.88 -8.17
CA ALA A 159 -29.30 -7.71 -8.52
C ALA A 159 -30.46 -7.45 -7.52
N ALA A 160 -31.02 -8.50 -6.94
CA ALA A 160 -32.09 -8.37 -5.95
C ALA A 160 -31.64 -7.61 -4.69
N ASP A 161 -30.38 -7.80 -4.29
CA ASP A 161 -29.80 -7.15 -3.10
C ASP A 161 -29.35 -5.71 -3.42
N ASN A 162 -29.09 -5.41 -4.70
CA ASN A 162 -28.75 -4.06 -5.17
C ASN A 162 -29.99 -3.16 -5.37
N ARG A 163 -31.19 -3.73 -5.27
CA ARG A 163 -32.43 -2.98 -5.47
C ARG A 163 -32.80 -2.20 -4.21
N ALA A 164 -32.75 -0.86 -4.28
CA ALA A 164 -33.27 -0.03 -3.21
C ALA A 164 -34.81 -0.15 -3.09
N GLU A 165 -35.36 -0.10 -1.87
CA GLU A 165 -36.81 -0.15 -1.64
C GLU A 165 -37.56 0.97 -2.37
N ASP A 166 -36.94 2.15 -2.49
CA ASP A 166 -37.49 3.35 -3.16
C ASP A 166 -36.93 3.53 -4.58
N ALA A 167 -36.53 2.45 -5.27
CA ALA A 167 -35.96 2.53 -6.62
C ALA A 167 -36.96 3.18 -7.59
N PRO A 168 -36.54 4.17 -8.42
CA PRO A 168 -37.40 4.78 -9.42
C PRO A 168 -37.81 3.76 -10.48
N ILE A 169 -38.98 4.01 -11.11
CA ILE A 169 -39.45 3.17 -12.23
C ILE A 169 -38.45 3.30 -13.38
N GLY A 170 -38.06 2.14 -13.97
CA GLY A 170 -37.09 2.09 -15.06
C GLY A 170 -35.64 1.91 -14.61
N LEU A 171 -35.34 1.92 -13.29
CA LEU A 171 -34.04 1.52 -12.79
C LEU A 171 -33.92 -0.01 -12.83
N VAL A 172 -32.98 -0.52 -13.62
CA VAL A 172 -32.67 -1.93 -13.76
C VAL A 172 -31.51 -2.27 -12.82
N PRO A 173 -31.73 -3.06 -11.76
CA PRO A 173 -30.65 -3.51 -10.89
C PRO A 173 -29.79 -4.52 -11.64
N VAL A 174 -28.48 -4.47 -11.44
CA VAL A 174 -27.48 -5.31 -12.08
C VAL A 174 -26.77 -6.17 -11.04
N ASP A 175 -26.51 -7.42 -11.38
CA ASP A 175 -25.63 -8.28 -10.57
C ASP A 175 -24.21 -7.67 -10.57
N ALA A 176 -23.68 -7.37 -9.40
CA ALA A 176 -22.36 -6.77 -9.26
C ALA A 176 -21.30 -7.82 -8.94
N VAL A 177 -20.29 -7.93 -9.79
CA VAL A 177 -19.07 -8.70 -9.53
C VAL A 177 -17.99 -7.73 -9.11
N PHE A 178 -17.82 -7.56 -7.81
CA PHE A 178 -16.84 -6.63 -7.26
C PHE A 178 -15.41 -7.20 -7.20
N SER A 179 -15.26 -8.54 -7.30
CA SER A 179 -13.94 -9.15 -7.20
C SER A 179 -13.05 -8.73 -8.37
N PRO A 180 -11.89 -8.08 -8.12
CA PRO A 180 -10.95 -7.72 -9.18
C PRO A 180 -10.17 -8.93 -9.72
N VAL A 181 -10.27 -10.08 -9.05
CA VAL A 181 -9.58 -11.31 -9.44
C VAL A 181 -10.54 -12.22 -10.19
N ARG A 182 -10.20 -12.54 -11.45
CA ARG A 182 -11.01 -13.39 -12.34
C ARG A 182 -10.74 -14.87 -12.13
N ARG A 183 -9.46 -15.23 -12.01
CA ARG A 183 -9.05 -16.64 -11.90
C ARG A 183 -7.84 -16.79 -10.99
N VAL A 184 -7.88 -17.83 -10.15
CA VAL A 184 -6.74 -18.28 -9.36
C VAL A 184 -6.63 -19.79 -9.45
N ALA A 185 -5.50 -20.28 -9.92
CA ALA A 185 -5.14 -21.68 -9.86
C ALA A 185 -3.85 -21.81 -9.04
N TYR A 186 -3.67 -22.93 -8.33
CA TYR A 186 -2.39 -23.21 -7.69
C TYR A 186 -2.02 -24.69 -7.86
N ARG A 187 -0.71 -24.94 -7.86
CA ARG A 187 -0.15 -26.28 -7.86
C ARG A 187 1.00 -26.33 -6.86
N VAL A 188 1.23 -27.53 -6.35
CA VAL A 188 2.30 -27.81 -5.40
C VAL A 188 3.30 -28.76 -6.07
N GLU A 189 4.56 -28.39 -6.02
CA GLU A 189 5.70 -29.17 -6.50
C GLU A 189 6.67 -29.40 -5.37
N ASN A 190 7.62 -30.31 -5.55
CA ASN A 190 8.67 -30.54 -4.56
C ASN A 190 9.81 -29.55 -4.75
N ALA A 191 10.32 -29.00 -3.65
CA ALA A 191 11.50 -28.16 -3.61
C ALA A 191 12.66 -28.89 -2.93
N ARG A 192 13.90 -28.52 -3.31
CA ARG A 192 15.11 -29.10 -2.72
C ARG A 192 15.81 -28.10 -1.83
N VAL A 193 16.10 -28.52 -0.59
CA VAL A 193 16.94 -27.76 0.35
C VAL A 193 18.10 -28.62 0.77
N GLY A 194 19.26 -28.37 0.23
CA GLY A 194 20.47 -29.21 0.49
C GLY A 194 20.29 -30.63 -0.03
N GLN A 195 20.29 -31.61 0.88
CA GLN A 195 20.09 -33.03 0.55
C GLN A 195 18.63 -33.49 0.66
N ARG A 196 17.73 -32.66 1.21
CA ARG A 196 16.33 -32.99 1.34
C ARG A 196 15.57 -32.48 0.12
N THR A 197 14.63 -33.28 -0.39
CA THR A 197 13.81 -32.99 -1.60
C THR A 197 12.32 -33.05 -1.30
N ASP A 198 11.95 -33.06 -0.03
CA ASP A 198 10.59 -33.21 0.48
C ASP A 198 9.95 -31.88 0.92
N TYR A 199 10.58 -30.74 0.63
CA TYR A 199 10.00 -29.44 0.83
C TYR A 199 9.00 -29.09 -0.27
N ASP A 200 8.07 -28.21 0.05
CA ASP A 200 7.04 -27.76 -0.90
C ASP A 200 7.49 -26.52 -1.68
N LYS A 201 7.04 -26.45 -2.93
CA LYS A 201 7.05 -25.29 -3.79
C LYS A 201 5.61 -24.96 -4.15
N LEU A 202 5.14 -23.78 -3.80
CA LEU A 202 3.84 -23.26 -4.19
C LEU A 202 3.98 -22.45 -5.47
N ILE A 203 3.17 -22.76 -6.47
CA ILE A 203 3.06 -22.00 -7.71
C ILE A 203 1.60 -21.61 -7.88
N MET A 204 1.34 -20.31 -7.99
CA MET A 204 -0.01 -19.75 -8.13
C MET A 204 -0.11 -18.95 -9.43
N ASP A 205 -1.06 -19.31 -10.26
CA ASP A 205 -1.45 -18.57 -11.46
C ASP A 205 -2.58 -17.61 -11.07
N VAL A 206 -2.37 -16.31 -11.16
CA VAL A 206 -3.34 -15.27 -10.77
C VAL A 206 -3.67 -14.42 -11.97
N GLU A 207 -4.96 -14.28 -12.26
CA GLU A 207 -5.50 -13.45 -13.33
C GLU A 207 -6.46 -12.42 -12.74
N THR A 208 -6.22 -11.14 -13.01
CA THR A 208 -7.02 -10.00 -12.58
C THR A 208 -7.74 -9.37 -13.78
N ASP A 209 -8.65 -8.45 -13.50
CA ASP A 209 -9.34 -7.65 -14.53
C ASP A 209 -8.54 -6.40 -14.96
N GLY A 210 -7.35 -6.17 -14.38
CA GLY A 210 -6.50 -5.01 -14.65
C GLY A 210 -6.74 -3.82 -13.71
N THR A 211 -7.75 -3.87 -12.85
CA THR A 211 -7.97 -2.82 -11.81
C THR A 211 -6.91 -2.86 -10.73
N ILE A 212 -6.35 -4.03 -10.48
CA ILE A 212 -5.24 -4.28 -9.55
C ILE A 212 -4.20 -5.18 -10.19
N SER A 213 -2.93 -4.99 -9.88
CA SER A 213 -1.89 -5.91 -10.31
C SER A 213 -2.00 -7.26 -9.59
N PRO A 214 -1.63 -8.39 -10.22
CA PRO A 214 -1.62 -9.69 -9.54
C PRO A 214 -0.74 -9.72 -8.29
N GLU A 215 0.37 -8.98 -8.30
CA GLU A 215 1.30 -8.84 -7.17
C GLU A 215 0.62 -8.18 -5.97
N ASP A 216 -0.01 -7.02 -6.19
CA ASP A 216 -0.75 -6.30 -5.14
C ASP A 216 -1.94 -7.10 -4.63
N ALA A 217 -2.64 -7.81 -5.51
CA ALA A 217 -3.75 -8.68 -5.13
C ALA A 217 -3.30 -9.77 -4.15
N VAL A 218 -2.18 -10.45 -4.44
CA VAL A 218 -1.61 -11.49 -3.55
C VAL A 218 -1.13 -10.87 -2.24
N ALA A 219 -0.48 -9.70 -2.28
CA ALA A 219 -0.04 -8.99 -1.07
C ALA A 219 -1.20 -8.61 -0.16
N LEU A 220 -2.29 -8.05 -0.71
CA LEU A 220 -3.50 -7.73 0.03
C LEU A 220 -4.19 -8.97 0.60
N ALA A 221 -4.27 -10.07 -0.18
CA ALA A 221 -4.84 -11.31 0.30
C ALA A 221 -4.04 -11.91 1.47
N ALA A 222 -2.71 -11.86 1.39
CA ALA A 222 -1.83 -12.30 2.47
C ALA A 222 -1.99 -11.43 3.72
N ARG A 223 -2.14 -10.11 3.55
CA ARG A 223 -2.39 -9.17 4.65
C ARG A 223 -3.72 -9.43 5.35
N ILE A 224 -4.79 -9.66 4.57
CA ILE A 224 -6.10 -10.02 5.13
C ILE A 224 -5.99 -11.32 5.94
N LEU A 225 -5.30 -12.34 5.41
CA LEU A 225 -5.09 -13.60 6.12
C LEU A 225 -4.34 -13.39 7.43
N GLN A 226 -3.27 -12.62 7.40
CA GLN A 226 -2.46 -12.30 8.58
C GLN A 226 -3.31 -11.62 9.67
N ASP A 227 -4.08 -10.59 9.30
CA ASP A 227 -4.92 -9.85 10.24
C ASP A 227 -6.00 -10.73 10.87
N GLN A 228 -6.60 -11.64 10.09
CA GLN A 228 -7.59 -12.58 10.61
C GLN A 228 -6.98 -13.62 11.56
N LEU A 229 -5.74 -14.05 11.31
CA LEU A 229 -5.04 -15.00 12.16
C LEU A 229 -4.51 -14.37 13.45
N GLN A 230 -4.32 -13.06 13.50
CA GLN A 230 -3.77 -12.37 14.65
C GLN A 230 -4.60 -12.58 15.93
N MET A 231 -5.92 -12.69 15.80
CA MET A 231 -6.82 -12.96 16.94
C MET A 231 -6.58 -14.33 17.60
N PHE A 232 -5.99 -15.29 16.89
CA PHE A 232 -5.68 -16.62 17.41
C PHE A 232 -4.35 -16.69 18.15
N ILE A 233 -3.54 -15.62 18.05
CA ILE A 233 -2.27 -15.49 18.77
C ILE A 233 -2.57 -14.87 20.14
N ASN A 234 -2.55 -15.69 21.19
CA ASN A 234 -2.92 -15.29 22.55
C ASN A 234 -1.71 -15.20 23.52
N PHE A 235 -0.50 -15.23 23.00
CA PHE A 235 0.72 -15.11 23.79
C PHE A 235 1.51 -13.87 23.37
N GLU A 236 2.17 -13.23 24.31
CA GLU A 236 3.10 -12.13 24.03
C GLU A 236 4.33 -12.69 23.33
N GLU A 237 4.52 -12.28 22.10
CA GLU A 237 5.77 -12.56 21.39
C GLU A 237 6.92 -11.87 22.14
N PRO A 238 7.98 -12.59 22.54
CA PRO A 238 9.18 -11.93 23.00
C PRO A 238 9.68 -11.07 21.83
N ARG A 239 9.69 -9.75 22.01
CA ARG A 239 10.26 -8.84 21.01
C ARG A 239 11.60 -9.38 20.59
N SER A 240 11.71 -9.78 19.33
CA SER A 240 12.97 -10.30 18.80
C SER A 240 13.97 -9.15 18.89
N VAL A 241 15.11 -9.40 19.50
CA VAL A 241 16.22 -8.45 19.63
C VAL A 241 16.76 -8.00 18.25
N GLN A 242 16.24 -8.58 17.15
CA GLN A 242 16.61 -8.24 15.78
C GLN A 242 15.89 -6.99 15.20
N GLU A 243 14.73 -6.58 15.75
CA GLU A 243 14.14 -5.29 15.36
C GLU A 243 14.79 -4.08 16.01
N THR A 244 15.71 -4.31 16.96
CA THR A 244 16.48 -3.24 17.61
C THR A 244 17.78 -2.86 16.88
N VAL A 245 18.10 -3.45 15.74
CA VAL A 245 19.30 -3.06 14.99
C VAL A 245 19.01 -2.00 13.92
N GLU A 246 17.74 -1.79 13.52
CA GLU A 246 17.38 -0.70 12.60
C GLU A 246 16.69 0.51 13.27
N ALA A 247 16.37 0.42 14.57
CA ALA A 247 15.71 1.53 15.28
C ALA A 247 16.39 1.92 16.61
N ALA A 248 17.60 1.45 16.87
CA ALA A 248 18.48 2.06 17.85
C ALA A 248 19.43 3.01 17.11
N GLU A 249 18.90 4.08 16.52
CA GLU A 249 19.63 5.32 16.59
C GLU A 249 19.93 5.51 18.08
N PRO A 250 21.21 5.56 18.50
CA PRO A 250 21.54 5.92 19.88
C PRO A 250 20.76 7.19 20.15
N ALA A 251 20.02 7.22 21.26
CA ALA A 251 19.20 8.37 21.63
C ALA A 251 20.08 9.58 21.99
N PHE A 252 20.95 9.96 21.07
CA PHE A 252 21.63 11.24 21.12
C PHE A 252 20.58 12.32 20.89
N ASN A 253 20.50 13.22 21.81
CA ASN A 253 19.72 14.42 21.62
C ASN A 253 20.14 15.04 20.27
N ARG A 254 19.21 15.16 19.30
CA ARG A 254 19.49 15.68 17.94
C ARG A 254 20.29 16.99 17.97
N ASN A 255 20.15 17.77 19.04
CA ASN A 255 20.90 19.00 19.28
C ASN A 255 22.42 18.77 19.43
N LEU A 256 22.87 17.58 19.83
CA LEU A 256 24.31 17.29 20.01
C LEU A 256 25.05 17.15 18.66
N LEU A 257 24.36 16.76 17.61
CA LEU A 257 24.91 16.58 16.26
C LEU A 257 24.97 17.89 15.44
N ARG A 258 24.38 18.98 15.96
CA ARG A 258 24.43 20.29 15.31
C ARG A 258 25.81 20.91 15.45
N LYS A 259 26.19 21.68 14.42
CA LYS A 259 27.47 22.40 14.44
C LYS A 259 27.43 23.60 15.41
N VAL A 260 28.53 23.86 16.06
CA VAL A 260 28.67 25.01 16.97
C VAL A 260 28.49 26.34 16.23
N ASP A 261 28.74 26.38 14.92
CA ASP A 261 28.55 27.56 14.08
C ASP A 261 27.07 27.97 13.92
N GLU A 262 26.14 27.07 14.20
CA GLU A 262 24.69 27.33 14.16
C GLU A 262 24.16 27.95 15.45
N LEU A 263 25.02 27.99 16.51
CA LEU A 263 24.67 28.69 17.73
C LEU A 263 24.85 30.18 17.50
N GLU A 264 23.86 30.97 17.88
CA GLU A 264 23.93 32.45 17.84
C GLU A 264 24.92 32.99 18.87
N LEU A 265 26.21 32.64 18.72
CA LEU A 265 27.29 33.08 19.59
C LEU A 265 27.98 34.33 19.01
N SER A 266 28.57 35.12 19.89
CA SER A 266 29.43 36.24 19.45
C SER A 266 30.61 35.72 18.62
N VAL A 267 31.05 36.49 17.61
CA VAL A 267 32.16 36.14 16.72
C VAL A 267 33.42 35.73 17.51
N ARG A 268 33.61 36.32 18.67
CA ARG A 268 34.73 36.03 19.56
C ARG A 268 34.62 34.67 20.21
N SER A 269 33.43 34.31 20.69
CA SER A 269 33.14 33.00 21.28
C SER A 269 33.24 31.88 20.24
N ALA A 270 32.69 32.08 19.05
CA ALA A 270 32.75 31.12 17.93
C ALA A 270 34.20 30.86 17.49
N ASN A 271 35.02 31.90 17.33
CA ASN A 271 36.45 31.75 16.96
C ASN A 271 37.28 31.02 18.03
N CYS A 272 36.97 31.21 19.31
CA CYS A 272 37.65 30.48 20.37
C CYS A 272 37.33 28.98 20.33
N LEU A 273 36.07 28.59 20.07
CA LEU A 273 35.66 27.20 19.96
C LEU A 273 36.29 26.52 18.74
N LYS A 274 36.38 27.20 17.59
CA LYS A 274 37.09 26.73 16.40
C LYS A 274 38.56 26.47 16.63
N ASN A 275 39.22 27.35 17.35
CA ASN A 275 40.64 27.20 17.66
C ASN A 275 40.91 26.01 18.60
N ASP A 276 39.95 25.60 19.39
CA ASP A 276 40.03 24.45 20.30
C ASP A 276 39.48 23.15 19.64
N ASN A 277 39.26 23.19 18.32
CA ASN A 277 38.77 22.06 17.49
C ASN A 277 37.40 21.51 17.94
N ILE A 278 36.53 22.31 18.53
CA ILE A 278 35.18 21.99 18.94
C ILE A 278 34.25 22.29 17.77
N ILE A 279 33.80 21.23 17.06
CA ILE A 279 33.00 21.36 15.84
C ILE A 279 31.51 21.13 16.13
N TYR A 280 31.17 20.16 16.96
CA TYR A 280 29.80 19.79 17.28
C TYR A 280 29.41 20.21 18.71
N ILE A 281 28.12 20.43 18.95
CA ILE A 281 27.60 20.74 20.29
C ILE A 281 27.92 19.62 21.27
N GLY A 282 27.96 18.36 20.84
CA GLY A 282 28.36 17.22 21.66
C GLY A 282 29.79 17.31 22.19
N ASP A 283 30.73 17.85 21.40
CA ASP A 283 32.11 18.08 21.83
C ASP A 283 32.16 19.17 22.92
N LEU A 284 31.32 20.22 22.75
CA LEU A 284 31.24 21.34 23.68
C LEU A 284 30.67 20.94 25.06
N VAL A 285 29.62 20.10 25.05
CA VAL A 285 28.91 19.64 26.26
C VAL A 285 29.80 18.74 27.13
N GLN A 286 30.73 17.99 26.55
CA GLN A 286 31.69 17.18 27.32
C GLN A 286 32.76 17.99 28.03
N LYS A 287 33.03 19.22 27.58
CA LYS A 287 34.01 20.08 28.24
C LYS A 287 33.48 20.65 29.56
N THR A 288 34.32 20.63 30.57
CA THR A 288 34.03 21.25 31.87
C THR A 288 34.24 22.76 31.82
N GLU A 289 33.57 23.50 32.69
CA GLU A 289 33.77 24.97 32.82
C GLU A 289 35.23 25.34 33.04
N GLN A 290 35.96 24.52 33.80
CA GLN A 290 37.38 24.77 34.09
C GLN A 290 38.26 24.58 32.86
N GLU A 291 37.96 23.62 32.01
CA GLU A 291 38.67 23.41 30.76
C GLU A 291 38.41 24.55 29.78
N MET A 292 37.17 25.00 29.67
CA MET A 292 36.80 26.13 28.83
C MET A 292 37.51 27.44 29.24
N LEU A 293 37.68 27.67 30.53
CA LEU A 293 38.40 28.85 31.04
C LEU A 293 39.92 28.77 30.84
N ARG A 294 40.49 27.59 30.56
CA ARG A 294 41.90 27.37 30.21
C ARG A 294 42.21 27.70 28.75
N THR A 295 41.19 27.73 27.89
CA THR A 295 41.36 28.06 26.46
C THR A 295 41.84 29.53 26.32
N PRO A 296 42.90 29.79 25.53
CA PRO A 296 43.42 31.14 25.32
C PRO A 296 42.35 32.07 24.74
N ASN A 297 42.25 33.28 25.26
CA ASN A 297 41.28 34.31 24.85
C ASN A 297 39.81 34.03 25.17
N PHE A 298 39.49 32.98 25.96
CA PHE A 298 38.16 32.65 26.41
C PHE A 298 37.86 33.27 27.78
N GLY A 299 36.83 34.10 27.88
CA GLY A 299 36.50 34.84 29.09
C GLY A 299 35.22 34.42 29.77
N ARG A 300 34.99 34.83 31.02
CA ARG A 300 33.76 34.54 31.77
C ARG A 300 32.48 35.00 31.08
N LYS A 301 32.55 36.08 30.27
CA LYS A 301 31.38 36.53 29.48
C LYS A 301 30.99 35.54 28.41
N SER A 302 31.96 34.99 27.65
CA SER A 302 31.74 33.96 26.62
C SER A 302 31.26 32.65 27.25
N LEU A 303 31.73 32.30 28.46
CA LEU A 303 31.22 31.12 29.16
C LEU A 303 29.76 31.26 29.53
N ASN A 304 29.33 32.43 30.03
CA ASN A 304 27.94 32.66 30.38
C ASN A 304 27.02 32.65 29.15
N GLU A 305 27.47 33.24 28.04
CA GLU A 305 26.76 33.21 26.74
C GLU A 305 26.50 31.76 26.26
N ILE A 306 27.55 30.93 26.30
CA ILE A 306 27.42 29.50 25.93
C ILE A 306 26.49 28.75 26.88
N LYS A 307 26.57 29.00 28.18
CA LYS A 307 25.67 28.37 29.16
C LYS A 307 24.20 28.73 28.93
N GLU A 308 23.91 29.99 28.63
CA GLU A 308 22.56 30.43 28.32
C GLU A 308 22.00 29.70 27.09
N VAL A 309 22.78 29.63 26.01
CA VAL A 309 22.38 28.96 24.78
C VAL A 309 22.20 27.46 25.01
N LEU A 310 23.12 26.77 25.69
CA LEU A 310 22.99 25.35 26.01
C LEU A 310 21.79 25.08 26.92
N THR A 311 21.50 25.95 27.90
CA THR A 311 20.37 25.80 28.81
C THR A 311 19.03 25.90 28.05
N THR A 312 18.91 26.77 27.04
CA THR A 312 17.71 26.85 26.18
C THR A 312 17.49 25.58 25.36
N MET A 313 18.55 24.82 25.11
CA MET A 313 18.48 23.50 24.41
C MET A 313 18.37 22.33 25.39
N GLY A 314 18.28 22.57 26.70
CA GLY A 314 18.21 21.52 27.72
C GLY A 314 19.56 20.81 27.95
N LEU A 315 20.68 21.43 27.59
CA LEU A 315 22.03 20.88 27.70
C LEU A 315 22.86 21.66 28.75
N ASN A 316 23.86 21.00 29.34
CA ASN A 316 24.77 21.58 30.29
C ASN A 316 26.21 21.21 29.98
N LEU A 317 27.18 22.04 30.38
CA LEU A 317 28.60 21.71 30.30
C LEU A 317 28.97 20.64 31.33
N GLY A 318 29.90 19.75 30.95
CA GLY A 318 30.37 18.66 31.82
C GLY A 318 29.45 17.44 31.84
N MET A 319 28.60 17.24 30.83
CA MET A 319 27.80 16.03 30.69
C MET A 319 28.67 14.89 30.14
N GLU A 320 28.62 13.73 30.78
CA GLU A 320 29.22 12.52 30.25
C GLU A 320 28.28 11.90 29.19
N ILE A 321 28.75 11.91 27.93
CA ILE A 321 28.04 11.25 26.81
C ILE A 321 28.77 9.93 26.51
N THR A 322 28.12 8.81 26.76
CA THR A 322 28.64 7.49 26.40
C THR A 322 28.69 7.34 24.87
N GLU A 323 29.83 6.89 24.33
CA GLU A 323 30.03 6.63 22.89
C GLU A 323 30.08 7.88 21.98
N TRP A 324 30.61 8.98 22.48
CA TRP A 324 30.90 10.19 21.69
C TRP A 324 32.40 10.29 21.32
N PRO A 325 32.78 10.66 20.07
CA PRO A 325 31.93 10.87 18.87
C PRO A 325 31.52 9.55 18.20
N PRO A 326 30.30 9.45 17.60
CA PRO A 326 29.89 8.29 16.85
C PRO A 326 30.74 8.13 15.57
N GLU A 327 30.99 6.89 15.13
CA GLU A 327 31.82 6.59 13.94
C GLU A 327 31.35 7.27 12.66
N ASN A 328 30.07 7.64 12.54
CA ASN A 328 29.43 8.23 11.35
C ASN A 328 28.85 9.63 11.60
N ILE A 329 29.52 10.46 12.45
CA ILE A 329 29.00 11.78 12.84
C ILE A 329 28.71 12.71 11.67
N GLU A 330 29.54 12.69 10.61
CA GLU A 330 29.38 13.54 9.44
C GLU A 330 28.14 13.17 8.59
N ASP A 331 27.85 11.86 8.46
CA ASP A 331 26.69 11.38 7.72
C ASP A 331 25.39 11.64 8.51
N MET A 332 25.43 11.52 9.82
CA MET A 332 24.30 11.84 10.70
C MET A 332 23.99 13.34 10.71
N ALA A 333 25.01 14.19 10.72
CA ALA A 333 24.84 15.65 10.65
C ALA A 333 24.27 16.09 9.29
N LYS A 334 24.72 15.52 8.17
CA LYS A 334 24.18 15.80 6.82
C LYS A 334 22.70 15.44 6.67
N ARG A 335 22.26 14.32 7.25
CA ARG A 335 20.83 13.93 7.25
C ARG A 335 19.94 14.89 8.03
N LEU A 336 20.50 15.69 8.95
CA LEU A 336 19.77 16.73 9.69
C LEU A 336 19.70 18.05 8.93
N GLU A 337 20.62 18.30 7.99
CA GLU A 337 20.66 19.52 7.16
C GLU A 337 19.73 19.45 5.92
N GLU A 338 19.27 18.25 5.49
CA GLU A 338 18.32 18.09 4.38
C GLU A 338 16.88 18.26 4.88
N PRO A 339 16.14 19.31 4.47
CA PRO A 339 14.72 19.43 4.75
C PRO A 339 13.93 18.47 3.86
N TYR A 340 12.91 17.82 4.42
CA TYR A 340 11.89 17.04 3.71
C TYR A 340 11.23 17.81 2.58
#